data_57af3323092994cd93a92d09a6b8d0f0
#
_entry.id   57af3323092994cd93a92d09a6b8d0f0
#
_cell.length_a   1.000
_cell.length_b   1.000
_cell.length_c   1.000
_cell.angle_alpha   90.00
_cell.angle_beta   90.00
_cell.angle_gamma   90.00
#
_symmetry.space_group_name_H-M   'P 1'
#
loop_
_entity.id
_entity.type
_entity.pdbx_description
1 polymer ?
#
loop_
_entity_poly.entity_id
_entity_poly.type
_entity_poly.pdbx_seq_one_letter_code
_entity_poly.pdbx_strand_id
1 'polypeptide(L)'
;SRDGHVAAASCLDRSCRLIEVATGTQLNLYKGHKHETYALESCFSHDDAYLCSGSEDGRVVVWRLVEATVIADFKAANSAACSVSWHPKCASVLVASHDGTASVWSA
;
A
#
# COMPACT_ATOMS: atom_id res chain seq x y z
N SER A 1 -4.48 -8.06 7.62
CA SER A 1 -4.71 -7.22 8.80
C SER A 1 -4.22 -7.89 10.06
N ARG A 2 -4.15 -7.15 11.15
CA ARG A 2 -3.63 -7.65 12.43
C ARG A 2 -4.51 -8.75 13.03
N ASP A 3 -5.81 -8.68 12.83
CA ASP A 3 -6.76 -9.67 13.34
C ASP A 3 -6.97 -10.87 12.41
N GLY A 4 -6.36 -10.86 11.23
CA GLY A 4 -6.49 -11.93 10.25
C GLY A 4 -7.81 -12.01 9.52
N HIS A 5 -8.74 -11.06 9.72
CA HIS A 5 -10.06 -11.10 9.10
C HIS A 5 -10.09 -10.57 7.67
N VAL A 6 -9.19 -9.67 7.32
CA VAL A 6 -9.13 -9.07 5.99
C VAL A 6 -7.72 -9.14 5.40
N ALA A 7 -7.63 -9.15 4.09
CA ALA A 7 -6.38 -9.12 3.35
C ALA A 7 -6.48 -8.08 2.23
N ALA A 8 -5.35 -7.44 1.92
CA ALA A 8 -5.24 -6.54 0.79
C ALA A 8 -4.58 -7.26 -0.37
N ALA A 9 -5.19 -7.20 -1.55
CA ALA A 9 -4.67 -7.80 -2.77
C ALA A 9 -4.30 -6.70 -3.77
N SER A 10 -3.02 -6.64 -4.15
CA SER A 10 -2.53 -5.72 -5.17
C SER A 10 -2.74 -6.33 -6.54
N CYS A 11 -3.39 -5.59 -7.44
CA CYS A 11 -3.76 -6.06 -8.77
C CYS A 11 -3.10 -5.22 -9.86
N LEU A 12 -2.77 -5.84 -11.00
CA LEU A 12 -2.14 -5.17 -12.14
C LEU A 12 -3.10 -4.23 -12.91
N ASP A 13 -4.35 -4.14 -12.52
CA ASP A 13 -5.34 -3.22 -13.10
C ASP A 13 -5.35 -1.83 -12.44
N ARG A 14 -4.27 -1.45 -11.75
CA ARG A 14 -4.10 -0.21 -11.01
C ARG A 14 -5.00 -0.11 -9.79
N SER A 15 -5.36 -1.24 -9.20
CA SER A 15 -6.19 -1.26 -7.99
C SER A 15 -5.57 -2.10 -6.88
N CYS A 16 -5.97 -1.81 -5.67
CA CYS A 16 -5.76 -2.67 -4.51
C CYS A 16 -7.13 -2.99 -3.93
N ARG A 17 -7.36 -4.25 -3.59
CA ARG A 17 -8.67 -4.73 -3.15
C ARG A 17 -8.60 -5.25 -1.73
N LEU A 18 -9.58 -4.87 -0.92
CA LEU A 18 -9.73 -5.38 0.44
C LEU A 18 -10.71 -6.55 0.41
N ILE A 19 -10.26 -7.70 0.89
CA ILE A 19 -11.00 -8.95 0.81
C ILE A 19 -11.24 -9.49 2.21
N GLU A 20 -12.47 -9.88 2.51
CA GLU A 20 -12.78 -10.65 3.73
C GLU A 20 -12.28 -12.07 3.55
N VAL A 21 -11.39 -12.53 4.44
CA VAL A 21 -10.70 -13.82 4.30
C VAL A 21 -11.68 -14.98 4.40
N ALA A 22 -12.66 -14.90 5.31
CA ALA A 22 -13.59 -16.00 5.55
C ALA A 22 -14.53 -16.28 4.36
N THR A 23 -14.92 -15.25 3.61
CA THR A 23 -15.93 -15.37 2.54
C THR A 23 -15.39 -15.14 1.14
N GLY A 24 -14.19 -14.52 1.02
CA GLY A 24 -13.65 -14.07 -0.26
C GLY A 24 -14.36 -12.83 -0.82
N THR A 25 -15.21 -12.20 -0.02
CA THR A 25 -15.98 -11.01 -0.45
C THR A 25 -15.09 -9.78 -0.53
N GLN A 26 -15.18 -9.05 -1.64
CA GLN A 26 -14.51 -7.76 -1.77
C GLN A 26 -15.25 -6.71 -0.95
N LEU A 27 -14.53 -6.10 0.01
CA LEU A 27 -15.09 -5.09 0.91
C LEU A 27 -14.84 -3.68 0.42
N ASN A 28 -13.72 -3.44 -0.26
CA ASN A 28 -13.36 -2.09 -0.71
C ASN A 28 -12.38 -2.15 -1.89
N LEU A 29 -12.23 -1.02 -2.58
CA LEU A 29 -11.36 -0.87 -3.74
C LEU A 29 -10.57 0.43 -3.61
N TYR A 30 -9.25 0.36 -3.82
CA TYR A 30 -8.34 1.49 -3.67
C TYR A 30 -7.66 1.77 -5.01
N LYS A 31 -7.66 3.02 -5.44
CA LYS A 31 -7.05 3.47 -6.69
C LYS A 31 -6.22 4.72 -6.45
N GLY A 32 -5.39 5.09 -7.42
CA GLY A 32 -4.57 6.28 -7.35
C GLY A 32 -3.08 6.00 -7.51
N HIS A 33 -2.67 4.74 -7.40
CA HIS A 33 -1.31 4.30 -7.70
C HIS A 33 -1.23 3.69 -9.10
N LYS A 34 -0.02 3.57 -9.62
CA LYS A 34 0.23 2.91 -10.91
C LYS A 34 0.77 1.50 -10.68
N HIS A 35 0.08 0.50 -11.21
CA HIS A 35 0.45 -0.91 -11.05
C HIS A 35 0.01 -1.70 -12.28
N GLU A 36 0.91 -1.87 -13.26
CA GLU A 36 0.60 -2.54 -14.53
C GLU A 36 1.61 -3.63 -14.92
N THR A 37 2.87 -3.50 -14.50
CA THR A 37 3.97 -4.32 -14.97
C THR A 37 4.71 -5.04 -13.86
N TYR A 38 5.05 -4.34 -12.78
CA TYR A 38 5.86 -4.87 -11.69
C TYR A 38 5.01 -5.48 -10.59
N ALA A 39 5.57 -6.44 -9.88
CA ALA A 39 4.99 -6.92 -8.63
C ALA A 39 5.21 -5.86 -7.55
N LEU A 40 4.13 -5.27 -7.06
CA LEU A 40 4.15 -4.26 -6.01
C LEU A 40 3.48 -4.79 -4.76
N GLU A 41 4.00 -4.41 -3.60
CA GLU A 41 3.43 -4.79 -2.33
C GLU A 41 2.62 -3.66 -1.73
N SER A 42 1.60 -4.03 -0.97
CA SER A 42 0.84 -3.12 -0.13
C SER A 42 0.87 -3.60 1.32
N CYS A 43 0.64 -2.69 2.25
CA CYS A 43 0.62 -3.04 3.67
C CYS A 43 -0.41 -2.21 4.42
N PHE A 44 -0.86 -2.76 5.55
CA PHE A 44 -1.70 -2.03 6.50
C PHE A 44 -0.82 -1.21 7.45
N SER A 45 -1.38 -0.11 7.98
CA SER A 45 -0.74 0.62 9.06
C SER A 45 -0.73 -0.23 10.35
N HIS A 46 0.05 0.20 11.33
CA HIS A 46 0.19 -0.52 12.61
C HIS A 46 -1.12 -0.68 13.39
N ASP A 47 -2.11 0.18 13.13
CA ASP A 47 -3.43 0.16 13.77
C ASP A 47 -4.57 -0.26 12.82
N ASP A 48 -4.23 -0.73 11.60
CA ASP A 48 -5.19 -1.10 10.55
C ASP A 48 -6.12 0.05 10.09
N ALA A 49 -5.78 1.30 10.40
CA ALA A 49 -6.58 2.45 9.96
C ALA A 49 -6.32 2.89 8.54
N TYR A 50 -5.14 2.56 8.00
CA TYR A 50 -4.67 2.97 6.68
C TYR A 50 -4.15 1.80 5.88
N LEU A 51 -4.23 1.92 4.55
CA LEU A 51 -3.60 1.04 3.59
C LEU A 51 -2.57 1.84 2.80
N CYS A 52 -1.39 1.26 2.60
CA CYS A 52 -0.28 1.89 1.90
C CYS A 52 0.18 1.01 0.75
N SER A 53 0.45 1.58 -0.41
CA SER A 53 1.00 0.85 -1.55
C SER A 53 2.09 1.65 -2.25
N GLY A 54 3.08 0.93 -2.78
CA GLY A 54 4.01 1.49 -3.73
C GLY A 54 3.34 1.71 -5.09
N SER A 55 3.99 2.48 -5.95
CA SER A 55 3.53 2.78 -7.30
C SER A 55 4.69 2.63 -8.28
N GLU A 56 4.40 2.24 -9.53
CA GLU A 56 5.43 2.04 -10.56
C GLU A 56 6.13 3.33 -10.96
N ASP A 57 5.53 4.48 -10.71
CA ASP A 57 6.13 5.79 -10.97
C ASP A 57 6.96 6.34 -9.81
N GLY A 58 7.23 5.51 -8.79
CA GLY A 58 8.06 5.88 -7.63
C GLY A 58 7.31 6.56 -6.51
N ARG A 59 6.00 6.71 -6.61
CA ARG A 59 5.16 7.29 -5.56
C ARG A 59 4.79 6.24 -4.52
N VAL A 60 4.43 6.72 -3.35
CA VAL A 60 3.75 5.94 -2.31
C VAL A 60 2.40 6.58 -2.07
N VAL A 61 1.36 5.77 -2.10
CA VAL A 61 -0.02 6.23 -1.91
C VAL A 61 -0.57 5.61 -0.64
N VAL A 62 -1.17 6.42 0.21
CA VAL A 62 -1.79 5.99 1.47
C VAL A 62 -3.27 6.36 1.45
N TRP A 63 -4.11 5.38 1.75
CA TRP A 63 -5.57 5.56 1.81
C TRP A 63 -6.09 5.34 3.23
N ARG A 64 -7.19 5.98 3.56
CA ARG A 64 -8.01 5.55 4.70
C ARG A 64 -8.67 4.22 4.36
N LEU A 65 -8.59 3.26 5.26
CA LEU A 65 -9.05 1.90 4.98
C LEU A 65 -10.56 1.84 4.71
N VAL A 66 -11.36 2.50 5.52
CA VAL A 66 -12.82 2.43 5.43
C VAL A 66 -13.36 3.27 4.26
N GLU A 67 -12.91 4.52 4.14
CA GLU A 67 -13.42 5.46 3.13
C GLU A 67 -12.80 5.26 1.75
N ALA A 68 -11.65 4.58 1.67
CA ALA A 68 -10.85 4.43 0.45
C ALA A 68 -10.39 5.78 -0.17
N THR A 69 -10.25 6.81 0.66
CA THR A 69 -9.80 8.13 0.23
C THR A 69 -8.29 8.27 0.35
N VAL A 70 -7.66 8.87 -0.64
CA VAL A 70 -6.22 9.16 -0.62
C VAL A 70 -5.94 10.26 0.41
N ILE A 71 -5.08 9.97 1.38
CA ILE A 71 -4.66 10.94 2.39
C ILE A 71 -3.21 11.38 2.24
N ALA A 72 -2.39 10.60 1.53
CA ALA A 72 -1.02 10.93 1.23
C ALA A 72 -0.63 10.32 -0.10
N ASP A 73 0.12 11.09 -0.90
CA ASP A 73 0.64 10.68 -2.20
C ASP A 73 1.95 11.43 -2.39
N PHE A 74 3.07 10.73 -2.27
CA PHE A 74 4.38 11.39 -2.34
C PHE A 74 5.36 10.55 -3.15
N LYS A 75 6.30 11.23 -3.80
CA LYS A 75 7.35 10.56 -4.57
C LYS A 75 8.50 10.16 -3.65
N ALA A 76 8.71 8.86 -3.50
CA ALA A 76 9.74 8.30 -2.63
C ALA A 76 11.00 7.88 -3.41
N ALA A 77 10.88 7.62 -4.71
CA ALA A 77 11.98 7.12 -5.53
C ALA A 77 11.84 7.57 -6.99
N ASN A 78 12.93 7.45 -7.76
CA ASN A 78 12.94 7.77 -9.19
C ASN A 78 12.54 6.57 -10.07
N SER A 79 12.35 5.41 -9.46
CA SER A 79 11.97 4.16 -10.09
C SER A 79 10.80 3.57 -9.33
N ALA A 80 10.26 2.42 -9.78
CA ALA A 80 9.10 1.80 -9.15
C ALA A 80 9.33 1.54 -7.66
N ALA A 81 8.41 1.98 -6.82
CA ALA A 81 8.39 1.68 -5.39
C ALA A 81 7.76 0.29 -5.22
N CYS A 82 8.60 -0.76 -5.15
CA CYS A 82 8.17 -2.15 -5.22
C CYS A 82 7.64 -2.71 -3.92
N SER A 83 8.18 -2.25 -2.79
CA SER A 83 7.84 -2.79 -1.48
C SER A 83 7.67 -1.67 -0.48
N VAL A 84 6.63 -1.76 0.31
CA VAL A 84 6.37 -0.85 1.42
C VAL A 84 6.12 -1.67 2.67
N SER A 85 6.62 -1.18 3.80
CA SER A 85 6.42 -1.83 5.09
C SER A 85 6.21 -0.78 6.15
N TRP A 86 5.07 -0.85 6.82
CA TRP A 86 4.74 0.08 7.90
C TRP A 86 5.43 -0.36 9.18
N HIS A 87 5.96 0.60 9.94
CA HIS A 87 6.53 0.29 11.25
C HIS A 87 5.44 -0.25 12.18
N PRO A 88 5.69 -1.34 12.92
CA PRO A 88 4.64 -1.98 13.71
C PRO A 88 4.12 -1.15 14.88
N LYS A 89 4.79 -0.05 15.25
CA LYS A 89 4.46 0.73 16.44
C LYS A 89 4.37 2.25 16.23
N CYS A 90 4.71 2.76 15.05
CA CYS A 90 4.70 4.21 14.83
C CYS A 90 4.36 4.55 13.37
N ALA A 91 4.11 5.83 13.10
CA ALA A 91 3.72 6.32 11.78
C ALA A 91 4.94 6.52 10.87
N SER A 92 5.64 5.44 10.57
CA SER A 92 6.78 5.41 9.66
C SER A 92 6.64 4.27 8.67
N VAL A 93 7.06 4.51 7.43
CA VAL A 93 7.02 3.51 6.37
C VAL A 93 8.39 3.35 5.72
N LEU A 94 8.81 2.11 5.52
CA LEU A 94 10.01 1.76 4.76
C LEU A 94 9.61 1.50 3.32
N VAL A 95 10.30 2.15 2.38
CA VAL A 95 10.03 2.01 0.95
C VAL A 95 11.28 1.46 0.27
N ALA A 96 11.14 0.35 -0.45
CA ALA A 96 12.20 -0.22 -1.28
C ALA A 96 11.84 -0.03 -2.76
N SER A 97 12.80 0.42 -3.55
CA SER A 97 12.62 0.77 -4.94
C SER A 97 13.32 -0.21 -5.87
N HIS A 98 12.82 -0.31 -7.10
CA HIS A 98 13.38 -1.16 -8.15
C HIS A 98 14.82 -0.77 -8.55
N ASP A 99 15.23 0.48 -8.31
CA ASP A 99 16.59 0.95 -8.56
C ASP A 99 17.60 0.53 -7.47
N GLY A 100 17.17 -0.25 -6.48
CA GLY A 100 18.01 -0.72 -5.39
C GLY A 100 18.14 0.22 -4.21
N THR A 101 17.38 1.32 -4.19
CA THR A 101 17.38 2.25 -3.05
C THR A 101 16.29 1.88 -2.03
N ALA A 102 16.51 2.27 -0.78
CA ALA A 102 15.53 2.14 0.29
C ALA A 102 15.49 3.43 1.10
N SER A 103 14.31 3.83 1.54
CA SER A 103 14.11 5.06 2.31
C SER A 103 13.07 4.88 3.39
N VAL A 104 13.17 5.67 4.46
CA VAL A 104 12.21 5.68 5.57
C VAL A 104 11.52 7.04 5.59
N TRP A 105 10.19 7.00 5.64
CA TRP A 105 9.34 8.19 5.62
C TRP A 105 8.49 8.22 6.88
N SER A 106 8.44 9.36 7.54
CA SER A 106 7.68 9.57 8.77
C SER A 106 6.64 10.67 8.59
N ALA A 107 5.56 10.53 9.33
CA ALA A 107 4.53 11.58 9.38
C ALA A 107 5.02 12.80 10.16
#